data_cbe93b271b2f766743199146b9fcaec2
#
_entry.id   cbe93b271b2f766743199146b9fcaec2
#
_cell.length_a   1.000
_cell.length_b   1.000
_cell.length_c   1.000
_cell.angle_alpha   90.00
_cell.angle_beta   90.00
_cell.angle_gamma   90.00
#
_symmetry.space_group_name_H-M   'P 1'
#
loop_
_entity.id
_entity.type
_entity.pdbx_description
1 polymer ?
#
loop_
_entity_poly.entity_id
_entity_poly.type
_entity_poly.pdbx_seq_one_letter_code
_entity_poly.pdbx_strand_id
1 'polypeptide(L)'
;MHESRHSPLMRCATGLGRRLMPRSLTAMLTAVLTAGLGAVAAAVLGAVMALAPLQPALAQTAPGAGPQPANILDRASDSADTQVERQATQPLNNAPVWRAVNSTQSHFTTLPAKEGGVLIQASGEEWRQLRNGPVTQWGGWALVAMLIVVITFYLIRGTIRLSSSPTGRLIERFTVVERLAHWSTAITFVILAITGMLMLFGKYVVLPVFGYSAFSLLAGISKGLHNFVGPVFSLSIIVTFILFVKDNFPEKGDLKWITRFGGFLSKNQHIPAGRFNAGEKLWFWGGLTVLGIIMTITGLILDFPNFEQTRGQMQLAWTWHAIAAVLFVMGAMGHIYIGTLGMEGAYGAMRTGVVDEAWAREHHEYWYEDLKAGRIPSDRASPRPSDRPGGQQHA
;
A
#
# COMPACT_ATOMS: atom_id res chain seq x y z
N MET A 1 57.15 -7.38 -65.07
CA MET A 1 57.82 -7.78 -63.77
C MET A 1 57.48 -6.75 -62.78
N HIS A 2 56.52 -6.98 -61.90
CA HIS A 2 56.44 -6.74 -60.47
C HIS A 2 54.98 -7.03 -60.01
N GLU A 3 54.84 -8.21 -59.43
CA GLU A 3 53.65 -8.56 -58.69
C GLU A 3 53.52 -7.76 -57.41
N SER A 4 52.40 -7.09 -57.20
CA SER A 4 52.02 -6.53 -55.89
C SER A 4 50.88 -7.37 -55.30
N ARG A 5 51.24 -8.07 -54.22
CA ARG A 5 50.30 -8.87 -53.43
C ARG A 5 49.35 -7.96 -52.64
N HIS A 6 48.06 -8.10 -52.86
CA HIS A 6 47.02 -7.53 -52.00
C HIS A 6 46.77 -8.43 -50.80
N SER A 7 46.95 -7.88 -49.61
CA SER A 7 46.53 -8.47 -48.35
C SER A 7 45.02 -8.31 -48.16
N PRO A 8 44.29 -9.30 -47.63
CA PRO A 8 42.88 -9.16 -47.32
C PRO A 8 42.76 -8.52 -45.90
N LEU A 9 42.13 -7.35 -45.83
CA LEU A 9 41.69 -6.71 -44.62
C LEU A 9 40.62 -7.58 -43.93
N MET A 10 40.96 -8.11 -42.76
CA MET A 10 40.01 -8.71 -41.83
C MET A 10 38.97 -7.68 -41.42
N ARG A 11 37.72 -7.88 -41.83
CA ARG A 11 36.57 -7.24 -41.23
C ARG A 11 36.30 -7.92 -39.91
N CYS A 12 36.69 -7.26 -38.80
CA CYS A 12 36.22 -7.61 -37.45
C CYS A 12 34.74 -7.25 -37.38
N ALA A 13 33.86 -8.22 -37.52
CA ALA A 13 32.44 -8.06 -37.22
C ALA A 13 32.28 -8.01 -35.73
N THR A 14 32.06 -6.83 -35.18
CA THR A 14 31.59 -6.62 -33.81
C THR A 14 30.15 -7.10 -33.67
N GLY A 15 30.01 -8.40 -33.47
CA GLY A 15 28.76 -9.03 -33.07
C GLY A 15 28.53 -8.76 -31.59
N LEU A 16 27.95 -7.61 -31.23
CA LEU A 16 27.35 -7.40 -29.93
C LEU A 16 26.09 -8.26 -29.84
N GLY A 17 26.27 -9.52 -29.40
CA GLY A 17 25.17 -10.40 -29.06
C GLY A 17 24.40 -9.84 -27.88
N ARG A 18 23.37 -9.03 -28.15
CA ARG A 18 22.26 -8.89 -27.23
C ARG A 18 21.72 -10.28 -26.96
N ARG A 19 22.12 -10.88 -25.83
CA ARG A 19 21.45 -12.08 -25.31
C ARG A 19 20.03 -11.68 -24.96
N LEU A 20 19.15 -11.68 -25.95
CA LEU A 20 17.71 -11.64 -25.73
C LEU A 20 17.38 -12.85 -24.88
N MET A 21 16.78 -12.63 -23.72
CA MET A 21 16.15 -13.70 -22.94
C MET A 21 15.31 -14.54 -23.89
N PRO A 22 15.32 -15.87 -23.76
CA PRO A 22 14.44 -16.70 -24.58
C PRO A 22 13.00 -16.20 -24.40
N ARG A 23 12.34 -15.89 -25.50
CA ARG A 23 10.97 -15.35 -25.55
C ARG A 23 9.99 -16.12 -24.65
N SER A 24 10.24 -17.41 -24.45
CA SER A 24 9.48 -18.27 -23.54
C SER A 24 9.60 -17.88 -22.06
N LEU A 25 10.77 -17.47 -21.59
CA LEU A 25 10.99 -17.12 -20.18
C LEU A 25 10.39 -15.73 -19.86
N THR A 26 10.54 -14.78 -20.77
CA THR A 26 9.91 -13.46 -20.66
C THR A 26 8.39 -13.57 -20.71
N ALA A 27 7.85 -14.39 -21.61
CA ALA A 27 6.41 -14.66 -21.68
C ALA A 27 5.88 -15.37 -20.44
N MET A 28 6.62 -16.33 -19.89
CA MET A 28 6.23 -17.03 -18.65
C MET A 28 6.30 -16.12 -17.42
N LEU A 29 7.33 -15.27 -17.30
CA LEU A 29 7.43 -14.28 -16.21
C LEU A 29 6.35 -13.19 -16.32
N THR A 30 6.09 -12.72 -17.54
CA THR A 30 5.00 -11.77 -17.80
C THR A 30 3.65 -12.41 -17.49
N ALA A 31 3.44 -13.68 -17.85
CA ALA A 31 2.23 -14.42 -17.54
C ALA A 31 2.05 -14.66 -16.03
N VAL A 32 3.11 -15.00 -15.29
CA VAL A 32 3.05 -15.19 -13.82
C VAL A 32 2.79 -13.86 -13.11
N LEU A 33 3.36 -12.76 -13.59
CA LEU A 33 3.14 -11.43 -13.01
C LEU A 33 1.80 -10.83 -13.39
N THR A 34 1.38 -10.98 -14.64
CA THR A 34 0.03 -10.57 -15.06
C THR A 34 -1.03 -11.45 -14.39
N ALA A 35 -0.77 -12.76 -14.21
CA ALA A 35 -1.64 -13.64 -13.43
C ALA A 35 -1.62 -13.30 -11.94
N GLY A 36 -0.46 -12.97 -11.35
CA GLY A 36 -0.34 -12.53 -9.95
C GLY A 36 -0.97 -11.17 -9.70
N LEU A 37 -0.69 -10.18 -10.53
CA LEU A 37 -1.35 -8.87 -10.50
C LEU A 37 -2.83 -8.97 -10.86
N GLY A 38 -3.17 -9.84 -11.84
CA GLY A 38 -4.54 -10.14 -12.21
C GLY A 38 -5.29 -10.86 -11.10
N ALA A 39 -4.65 -11.78 -10.37
CA ALA A 39 -5.25 -12.46 -9.21
C ALA A 39 -5.43 -11.50 -8.01
N VAL A 40 -4.47 -10.62 -7.74
CA VAL A 40 -4.61 -9.57 -6.71
C VAL A 40 -5.66 -8.54 -7.13
N ALA A 41 -5.65 -8.08 -8.39
CA ALA A 41 -6.66 -7.18 -8.93
C ALA A 41 -8.04 -7.86 -8.98
N ALA A 42 -8.12 -9.14 -9.35
CA ALA A 42 -9.36 -9.92 -9.37
C ALA A 42 -9.82 -10.25 -7.93
N ALA A 43 -8.92 -10.51 -6.98
CA ALA A 43 -9.26 -10.67 -5.58
C ALA A 43 -9.74 -9.34 -4.96
N VAL A 44 -9.12 -8.21 -5.31
CA VAL A 44 -9.55 -6.87 -4.92
C VAL A 44 -10.86 -6.51 -5.62
N LEU A 45 -10.99 -6.77 -6.93
CA LEU A 45 -12.22 -6.53 -7.68
C LEU A 45 -13.33 -7.51 -7.27
N GLY A 46 -13.00 -8.77 -7.01
CA GLY A 46 -13.92 -9.78 -6.48
C GLY A 46 -14.38 -9.47 -5.06
N ALA A 47 -13.48 -8.95 -4.21
CA ALA A 47 -13.84 -8.43 -2.90
C ALA A 47 -14.66 -7.12 -3.02
N VAL A 48 -14.35 -6.24 -4.00
CA VAL A 48 -15.17 -5.05 -4.32
C VAL A 48 -16.55 -5.47 -4.84
N MET A 49 -16.62 -6.48 -5.70
CA MET A 49 -17.90 -7.01 -6.23
C MET A 49 -18.65 -7.86 -5.20
N ALA A 50 -17.96 -8.55 -4.30
CA ALA A 50 -18.59 -9.27 -3.18
C ALA A 50 -19.08 -8.35 -2.06
N LEU A 51 -18.53 -7.11 -1.98
CA LEU A 51 -19.01 -6.01 -1.14
C LEU A 51 -19.87 -5.00 -1.95
N ALA A 52 -20.02 -5.17 -3.28
CA ALA A 52 -21.14 -4.58 -4.00
C ALA A 52 -22.41 -5.02 -3.26
N PRO A 53 -23.37 -4.14 -3.03
CA PRO A 53 -24.32 -4.28 -1.95
C PRO A 53 -24.82 -5.70 -1.90
N LEU A 54 -24.59 -6.40 -0.81
CA LEU A 54 -25.47 -7.42 -0.32
C LEU A 54 -26.81 -6.69 -0.18
N GLN A 55 -27.40 -6.39 -1.32
CA GLN A 55 -28.78 -6.00 -1.36
C GLN A 55 -29.57 -7.13 -0.71
N PRO A 56 -30.65 -6.83 -0.04
CA PRO A 56 -31.33 -7.64 0.96
C PRO A 56 -31.99 -8.89 0.38
N ALA A 57 -31.29 -9.67 -0.44
CA ALA A 57 -31.68 -11.03 -0.76
C ALA A 57 -31.66 -11.93 0.49
N LEU A 58 -30.94 -11.53 1.55
CA LEU A 58 -30.95 -12.23 2.83
C LEU A 58 -32.15 -11.88 3.73
N ALA A 59 -32.88 -10.80 3.42
CA ALA A 59 -34.11 -10.48 4.16
C ALA A 59 -35.35 -11.25 3.66
N GLN A 60 -35.20 -12.02 2.57
CA GLN A 60 -36.36 -12.76 1.99
C GLN A 60 -36.39 -14.26 2.26
N THR A 61 -35.38 -14.81 2.94
CA THR A 61 -35.39 -16.23 3.32
C THR A 61 -35.05 -16.40 4.78
N ALA A 62 -35.95 -15.99 5.67
CA ALA A 62 -36.08 -16.63 6.95
C ALA A 62 -36.72 -18.00 6.72
N PRO A 63 -35.99 -19.13 6.86
CA PRO A 63 -36.64 -20.44 6.77
C PRO A 63 -37.50 -20.63 8.03
N GLY A 64 -38.77 -20.79 7.87
CA GLY A 64 -39.60 -21.34 8.91
C GLY A 64 -40.62 -20.40 9.56
N ALA A 65 -41.15 -19.40 8.88
CA ALA A 65 -42.45 -18.90 9.25
C ALA A 65 -43.47 -20.00 8.88
N GLY A 66 -43.87 -20.82 9.85
CA GLY A 66 -45.08 -21.61 9.73
C GLY A 66 -46.23 -20.74 9.25
N PRO A 67 -47.37 -21.34 8.80
CA PRO A 67 -48.47 -20.57 8.26
C PRO A 67 -48.89 -19.50 9.25
N GLN A 68 -48.50 -18.28 8.99
CA GLN A 68 -48.91 -17.12 9.74
C GLN A 68 -50.46 -17.03 9.57
N PRO A 69 -51.21 -16.87 10.63
CA PRO A 69 -52.66 -16.69 10.48
C PRO A 69 -52.89 -15.50 9.57
N ALA A 70 -53.64 -15.73 8.49
CA ALA A 70 -53.91 -14.77 7.41
C ALA A 70 -54.33 -13.36 7.88
N ASN A 71 -54.83 -13.27 9.10
CA ASN A 71 -55.22 -12.03 9.77
C ASN A 71 -54.12 -11.05 10.14
N ILE A 72 -52.82 -11.43 10.14
CA ILE A 72 -51.76 -10.50 10.55
C ILE A 72 -51.20 -9.74 9.35
N LEU A 73 -51.13 -10.37 8.19
CA LEU A 73 -50.62 -9.72 6.98
C LEU A 73 -51.68 -8.79 6.33
N ASP A 74 -52.96 -9.19 6.37
CA ASP A 74 -54.04 -8.31 5.94
C ASP A 74 -54.17 -7.08 6.87
N ARG A 75 -53.95 -7.24 8.15
CA ARG A 75 -53.85 -6.13 9.11
C ARG A 75 -52.63 -5.27 8.93
N ALA A 76 -51.59 -5.72 8.23
CA ALA A 76 -50.37 -4.91 8.01
C ALA A 76 -50.61 -3.81 6.94
N SER A 77 -51.41 -4.06 5.91
CA SER A 77 -51.83 -3.04 4.94
C SER A 77 -52.79 -2.06 5.57
N ASP A 78 -53.87 -2.56 6.20
CA ASP A 78 -54.84 -1.72 6.91
C ASP A 78 -54.18 -0.93 8.06
N SER A 79 -53.12 -1.48 8.70
CA SER A 79 -52.39 -0.78 9.73
C SER A 79 -51.47 0.30 9.19
N ALA A 80 -51.07 0.27 7.91
CA ALA A 80 -50.27 1.34 7.30
C ALA A 80 -51.14 2.59 7.09
N ASP A 81 -52.32 2.43 6.56
CA ASP A 81 -53.25 3.54 6.32
C ASP A 81 -53.79 4.12 7.63
N THR A 82 -54.19 3.28 8.58
CA THR A 82 -54.61 3.72 9.91
C THR A 82 -53.47 4.34 10.72
N GLN A 83 -52.20 4.07 10.40
CA GLN A 83 -51.07 4.72 11.10
C GLN A 83 -50.70 6.07 10.48
N VAL A 84 -50.98 6.32 9.21
CA VAL A 84 -50.90 7.67 8.63
C VAL A 84 -51.96 8.55 9.29
N GLU A 85 -53.20 8.04 9.44
CA GLU A 85 -54.26 8.74 10.22
C GLU A 85 -53.89 8.92 11.70
N ARG A 86 -53.32 7.92 12.35
CA ARG A 86 -52.84 8.03 13.74
C ARG A 86 -51.66 9.01 13.89
N GLN A 87 -50.84 9.17 12.87
CA GLN A 87 -49.73 10.14 12.91
C GLN A 87 -50.26 11.58 12.90
N ALA A 88 -51.41 11.82 12.21
CA ALA A 88 -52.10 13.10 12.21
C ALA A 88 -52.81 13.37 13.55
N THR A 89 -53.29 12.33 14.25
CA THR A 89 -54.06 12.44 15.46
C THR A 89 -53.25 12.14 16.73
N GLN A 90 -52.08 11.48 16.65
CA GLN A 90 -51.19 11.13 17.74
C GLN A 90 -49.80 11.67 17.47
N PRO A 91 -49.52 12.97 17.79
CA PRO A 91 -48.19 13.51 17.69
C PRO A 91 -47.26 12.69 18.60
N LEU A 92 -46.11 12.23 18.11
CA LEU A 92 -45.14 11.32 18.74
C LEU A 92 -45.25 9.84 18.38
N ASN A 93 -46.16 9.45 17.45
CA ASN A 93 -46.16 8.10 16.94
C ASN A 93 -44.96 7.86 15.99
N ASN A 94 -43.89 7.25 16.49
CA ASN A 94 -42.65 6.97 15.73
C ASN A 94 -42.68 5.62 14.97
N ALA A 95 -43.80 4.87 14.99
CA ALA A 95 -43.88 3.57 14.33
C ALA A 95 -43.63 3.61 12.81
N PRO A 96 -44.07 4.64 12.04
CA PRO A 96 -43.69 4.77 10.63
C PRO A 96 -42.21 4.94 10.40
N VAL A 97 -41.52 5.69 11.25
CA VAL A 97 -40.04 5.89 11.17
C VAL A 97 -39.32 4.59 11.41
N TRP A 98 -39.71 3.82 12.44
CA TRP A 98 -39.10 2.52 12.73
C TRP A 98 -39.32 1.49 11.62
N ARG A 99 -40.45 1.53 10.90
CA ARG A 99 -40.67 0.70 9.71
C ARG A 99 -39.80 1.15 8.56
N ALA A 100 -39.65 2.45 8.35
CA ALA A 100 -38.76 2.99 7.33
C ALA A 100 -37.30 2.61 7.55
N VAL A 101 -36.83 2.52 8.80
CA VAL A 101 -35.47 2.03 9.15
C VAL A 101 -35.23 0.60 8.65
N ASN A 102 -36.27 -0.26 8.69
CA ASN A 102 -36.19 -1.65 8.24
C ASN A 102 -36.59 -1.84 6.76
N SER A 103 -36.95 -0.75 6.04
CA SER A 103 -37.25 -0.80 4.63
C SER A 103 -36.00 -0.63 3.75
N THR A 104 -36.12 -1.00 2.48
CA THR A 104 -35.04 -0.75 1.49
C THR A 104 -35.12 0.65 0.88
N GLN A 105 -36.08 1.46 1.27
CA GLN A 105 -36.26 2.81 0.76
C GLN A 105 -35.29 3.77 1.42
N SER A 106 -34.63 4.59 0.61
CA SER A 106 -33.78 5.68 1.10
C SER A 106 -34.65 6.94 1.30
N HIS A 107 -34.56 7.52 2.46
CA HIS A 107 -35.23 8.75 2.82
C HIS A 107 -34.25 9.90 2.85
N PHE A 108 -34.57 10.99 2.15
CA PHE A 108 -33.67 12.15 2.03
C PHE A 108 -34.35 13.40 2.60
N THR A 109 -33.52 14.27 3.15
CA THR A 109 -33.91 15.62 3.51
C THR A 109 -33.67 16.58 2.37
N THR A 110 -34.09 17.82 2.51
CA THR A 110 -33.84 18.92 1.55
C THR A 110 -32.46 19.52 1.61
N LEU A 111 -31.54 18.95 2.41
CA LEU A 111 -30.14 19.38 2.44
C LEU A 111 -29.48 19.19 1.07
N PRO A 112 -28.65 20.15 0.64
CA PRO A 112 -28.15 20.18 -0.76
C PRO A 112 -27.16 19.06 -1.09
N ALA A 113 -26.54 18.40 -0.11
CA ALA A 113 -25.59 17.32 -0.33
C ALA A 113 -26.26 15.95 -0.21
N LYS A 114 -26.13 15.09 -1.21
CA LYS A 114 -26.69 13.72 -1.19
C LYS A 114 -26.15 12.88 -0.04
N GLU A 115 -24.89 13.04 0.30
CA GLU A 115 -24.25 12.34 1.43
C GLU A 115 -24.86 12.80 2.76
N GLY A 116 -24.97 14.10 2.99
CA GLY A 116 -25.51 14.69 4.21
C GLY A 116 -27.02 14.64 4.29
N GLY A 117 -27.72 14.57 3.15
CA GLY A 117 -29.18 14.61 3.05
C GLY A 117 -29.89 13.32 3.43
N VAL A 118 -29.19 12.20 3.65
CA VAL A 118 -29.82 10.92 4.00
C VAL A 118 -30.35 10.96 5.43
N LEU A 119 -31.66 10.81 5.58
CA LEU A 119 -32.35 10.74 6.87
C LEU A 119 -32.30 9.32 7.44
N ILE A 120 -32.66 8.32 6.61
CA ILE A 120 -32.70 6.91 6.99
C ILE A 120 -31.96 6.12 5.92
N GLN A 121 -31.08 5.22 6.35
CA GLN A 121 -30.33 4.31 5.50
C GLN A 121 -30.48 2.88 6.03
N ALA A 122 -31.06 1.98 5.25
CA ALA A 122 -31.30 0.59 5.64
C ALA A 122 -30.00 -0.18 5.97
N SER A 123 -28.93 0.02 5.18
CA SER A 123 -27.63 -0.64 5.37
C SER A 123 -26.69 0.04 6.36
N GLY A 124 -27.15 1.09 7.05
CA GLY A 124 -26.32 1.88 7.95
C GLY A 124 -25.85 1.09 9.16
N GLU A 125 -26.69 0.20 9.69
CA GLU A 125 -26.35 -0.65 10.84
C GLU A 125 -25.33 -1.74 10.45
N GLU A 126 -25.50 -2.37 9.31
CA GLU A 126 -24.54 -3.38 8.81
C GLU A 126 -23.17 -2.75 8.61
N TRP A 127 -23.11 -1.55 8.01
CA TRP A 127 -21.87 -0.82 7.89
C TRP A 127 -21.26 -0.48 9.25
N ARG A 128 -22.05 -0.07 10.23
CA ARG A 128 -21.59 0.23 11.58
C ARG A 128 -20.99 -1.00 12.25
N GLN A 129 -21.61 -2.17 12.10
CA GLN A 129 -21.10 -3.45 12.61
C GLN A 129 -19.79 -3.83 11.93
N LEU A 130 -19.70 -3.75 10.59
CA LEU A 130 -18.49 -4.01 9.83
C LEU A 130 -17.35 -3.08 10.27
N ARG A 131 -17.64 -1.78 10.38
CA ARG A 131 -16.65 -0.77 10.79
C ARG A 131 -16.11 -1.03 12.18
N ASN A 132 -16.98 -1.18 13.18
CA ASN A 132 -16.60 -1.26 14.59
C ASN A 132 -16.12 -2.67 14.99
N GLY A 133 -16.51 -3.70 14.25
CA GLY A 133 -16.10 -5.09 14.44
C GLY A 133 -14.89 -5.44 13.57
N PRO A 134 -15.10 -6.15 12.43
CA PRO A 134 -14.00 -6.72 11.64
C PRO A 134 -12.92 -5.71 11.27
N VAL A 135 -13.29 -4.56 10.69
CA VAL A 135 -12.31 -3.60 10.20
C VAL A 135 -11.46 -3.01 11.32
N THR A 136 -12.08 -2.54 12.40
CA THR A 136 -11.35 -1.90 13.48
C THR A 136 -10.68 -2.93 14.39
N GLN A 137 -11.39 -3.96 14.85
CA GLN A 137 -10.84 -4.92 15.81
C GLN A 137 -9.74 -5.79 15.18
N TRP A 138 -10.03 -6.45 14.06
CA TRP A 138 -9.04 -7.29 13.39
C TRP A 138 -7.90 -6.47 12.79
N GLY A 139 -8.20 -5.27 12.27
CA GLY A 139 -7.17 -4.33 11.82
C GLY A 139 -6.21 -3.93 12.93
N GLY A 140 -6.72 -3.63 14.12
CA GLY A 140 -5.90 -3.32 15.29
C GLY A 140 -5.03 -4.50 15.72
N TRP A 141 -5.60 -5.70 15.82
CA TRP A 141 -4.84 -6.90 16.16
C TRP A 141 -3.80 -7.27 15.09
N ALA A 142 -4.09 -7.05 13.80
CA ALA A 142 -3.13 -7.27 12.73
C ALA A 142 -1.91 -6.34 12.84
N LEU A 143 -2.11 -5.07 13.20
CA LEU A 143 -1.01 -4.13 13.45
C LEU A 143 -0.16 -4.55 14.65
N VAL A 144 -0.79 -4.96 15.75
CA VAL A 144 -0.09 -5.48 16.94
C VAL A 144 0.69 -6.75 16.60
N ALA A 145 0.07 -7.68 15.86
CA ALA A 145 0.74 -8.90 15.41
C ALA A 145 1.96 -8.59 14.53
N MET A 146 1.83 -7.65 13.58
CA MET A 146 2.95 -7.24 12.74
C MET A 146 4.08 -6.62 13.55
N LEU A 147 3.77 -5.80 14.54
CA LEU A 147 4.78 -5.24 15.46
C LEU A 147 5.51 -6.35 16.22
N ILE A 148 4.77 -7.34 16.75
CA ILE A 148 5.36 -8.50 17.43
C ILE A 148 6.27 -9.29 16.48
N VAL A 149 5.84 -9.51 15.22
CA VAL A 149 6.64 -10.20 14.20
C VAL A 149 7.96 -9.46 13.95
N VAL A 150 7.92 -8.14 13.74
CA VAL A 150 9.13 -7.32 13.51
C VAL A 150 10.07 -7.36 14.71
N ILE A 151 9.54 -7.18 15.93
CA ILE A 151 10.34 -7.23 17.16
C ILE A 151 10.95 -8.63 17.35
N THR A 152 10.16 -9.69 17.20
CA THR A 152 10.63 -11.08 17.34
C THR A 152 11.70 -11.39 16.31
N PHE A 153 11.50 -11.00 15.06
CA PHE A 153 12.49 -11.17 14.02
C PHE A 153 13.81 -10.46 14.36
N TYR A 154 13.74 -9.21 14.86
CA TYR A 154 14.91 -8.47 15.30
C TYR A 154 15.63 -9.15 16.48
N LEU A 155 14.89 -9.63 17.48
CA LEU A 155 15.47 -10.32 18.64
C LEU A 155 16.16 -11.64 18.27
N ILE A 156 15.63 -12.39 17.31
CA ILE A 156 16.17 -13.68 16.87
C ILE A 156 17.34 -13.47 15.88
N ARG A 157 17.17 -12.59 14.90
CA ARG A 157 18.10 -12.44 13.78
C ARG A 157 19.15 -11.35 13.99
N GLY A 158 18.79 -10.31 14.74
CA GLY A 158 19.57 -9.08 14.86
C GLY A 158 19.64 -8.32 13.55
N THR A 159 20.57 -7.37 13.46
CA THR A 159 20.87 -6.66 12.22
C THR A 159 21.62 -7.59 11.26
N ILE A 160 21.19 -7.64 10.01
CA ILE A 160 21.88 -8.33 8.91
C ILE A 160 23.12 -7.51 8.59
N ARG A 161 24.28 -8.04 8.98
CA ARG A 161 25.59 -7.39 8.80
C ARG A 161 26.20 -7.78 7.46
N LEU A 162 27.08 -6.92 6.95
CA LEU A 162 27.93 -7.23 5.81
C LEU A 162 28.86 -8.40 6.12
N SER A 163 29.06 -9.28 5.15
CA SER A 163 29.98 -10.41 5.24
C SER A 163 31.44 -9.99 5.07
N SER A 164 31.67 -8.87 4.40
CA SER A 164 33.00 -8.28 4.16
C SER A 164 33.10 -6.88 4.75
N SER A 165 34.31 -6.49 5.13
CA SER A 165 34.58 -5.13 5.63
C SER A 165 34.27 -4.09 4.56
N PRO A 166 33.74 -2.91 4.94
CA PRO A 166 33.52 -1.80 4.02
C PRO A 166 34.81 -1.43 3.28
N THR A 167 34.70 -1.18 1.98
CA THR A 167 35.83 -0.81 1.12
C THR A 167 36.20 0.68 1.22
N GLY A 168 35.29 1.50 1.75
CA GLY A 168 35.40 2.96 1.78
C GLY A 168 35.13 3.63 0.43
N ARG A 169 34.90 2.86 -0.65
CA ARG A 169 34.46 3.38 -1.95
C ARG A 169 32.97 3.52 -1.95
N LEU A 170 32.49 4.74 -2.17
CA LEU A 170 31.07 5.06 -2.19
C LEU A 170 30.54 5.07 -3.63
N ILE A 171 29.38 4.47 -3.83
CA ILE A 171 28.66 4.39 -5.11
C ILE A 171 27.31 5.08 -4.94
N GLU A 172 26.96 6.01 -5.84
CA GLU A 172 25.64 6.64 -5.84
C GLU A 172 24.59 5.63 -6.26
N ARG A 173 23.68 5.30 -5.33
CA ARG A 173 22.51 4.45 -5.60
C ARG A 173 21.29 5.28 -5.98
N PHE A 174 21.07 6.40 -5.28
CA PHE A 174 19.91 7.27 -5.47
C PHE A 174 20.31 8.73 -5.63
N THR A 175 19.79 9.34 -6.67
CA THR A 175 19.96 10.78 -6.94
C THR A 175 19.22 11.63 -5.91
N VAL A 176 19.54 12.92 -5.86
CA VAL A 176 18.85 13.88 -4.97
C VAL A 176 17.35 13.91 -5.23
N VAL A 177 16.93 13.90 -6.51
CA VAL A 177 15.51 13.94 -6.89
C VAL A 177 14.77 12.68 -6.42
N GLU A 178 15.35 11.49 -6.60
CA GLU A 178 14.78 10.23 -6.14
C GLU A 178 14.62 10.21 -4.61
N ARG A 179 15.60 10.73 -3.88
CA ARG A 179 15.54 10.85 -2.41
C ARG A 179 14.49 11.86 -1.95
N LEU A 180 14.38 13.01 -2.61
CA LEU A 180 13.34 13.99 -2.29
C LEU A 180 11.93 13.42 -2.53
N ALA A 181 11.71 12.70 -3.62
CA ALA A 181 10.45 12.02 -3.87
C ALA A 181 10.13 10.96 -2.80
N HIS A 182 11.12 10.12 -2.45
CA HIS A 182 10.98 9.13 -1.38
C HIS A 182 10.64 9.79 -0.03
N TRP A 183 11.40 10.81 0.39
CA TRP A 183 11.16 11.47 1.69
C TRP A 183 9.86 12.26 1.73
N SER A 184 9.45 12.86 0.60
CA SER A 184 8.13 13.47 0.50
C SER A 184 7.02 12.45 0.72
N THR A 185 7.10 11.30 0.05
CA THR A 185 6.16 10.19 0.24
C THR A 185 6.22 9.63 1.67
N ALA A 186 7.41 9.43 2.22
CA ALA A 186 7.58 8.87 3.56
C ALA A 186 7.05 9.79 4.66
N ILE A 187 7.36 11.08 4.62
CA ILE A 187 6.91 12.05 5.63
C ILE A 187 5.39 12.20 5.59
N THR A 188 4.81 12.39 4.39
CA THR A 188 3.35 12.49 4.24
C THR A 188 2.65 11.21 4.66
N PHE A 189 3.21 10.03 4.32
CA PHE A 189 2.71 8.74 4.78
C PHE A 189 2.69 8.64 6.30
N VAL A 190 3.79 8.98 6.99
CA VAL A 190 3.88 8.89 8.46
C VAL A 190 2.84 9.80 9.12
N ILE A 191 2.67 11.03 8.63
CA ILE A 191 1.65 11.95 9.13
C ILE A 191 0.25 11.33 8.94
N LEU A 192 -0.05 10.80 7.75
CA LEU A 192 -1.34 10.17 7.45
C LEU A 192 -1.56 8.90 8.26
N ALA A 193 -0.53 8.09 8.48
CA ALA A 193 -0.62 6.90 9.31
C ALA A 193 -0.96 7.25 10.76
N ILE A 194 -0.26 8.22 11.37
CA ILE A 194 -0.51 8.67 12.75
C ILE A 194 -1.92 9.24 12.87
N THR A 195 -2.28 10.17 11.99
CA THR A 195 -3.61 10.82 12.04
C THR A 195 -4.74 9.84 11.74
N GLY A 196 -4.56 8.95 10.76
CA GLY A 196 -5.52 7.90 10.41
C GLY A 196 -5.70 6.89 11.55
N MET A 197 -4.62 6.44 12.18
CA MET A 197 -4.69 5.55 13.34
C MET A 197 -5.38 6.22 14.54
N LEU A 198 -5.15 7.51 14.76
CA LEU A 198 -5.87 8.24 15.81
C LEU A 198 -7.37 8.31 15.51
N MET A 199 -7.78 8.56 14.27
CA MET A 199 -9.19 8.57 13.89
C MET A 199 -9.84 7.18 13.94
N LEU A 200 -9.10 6.12 13.63
CA LEU A 200 -9.61 4.74 13.62
C LEU A 200 -9.65 4.11 15.01
N PHE A 201 -8.58 4.26 15.79
CA PHE A 201 -8.37 3.58 17.07
C PHE A 201 -8.40 4.49 18.28
N GLY A 202 -8.38 5.82 18.11
CA GLY A 202 -8.28 6.77 19.22
C GLY A 202 -9.38 6.65 20.26
N LYS A 203 -10.58 6.23 19.85
CA LYS A 203 -11.68 5.92 20.76
C LYS A 203 -11.32 4.82 21.78
N TYR A 204 -10.48 3.87 21.40
CA TYR A 204 -10.11 2.72 22.23
C TYR A 204 -8.80 2.95 22.99
N VAL A 205 -7.92 3.81 22.48
CA VAL A 205 -6.57 4.03 23.05
C VAL A 205 -6.45 5.40 23.72
N VAL A 206 -6.83 6.48 23.01
CA VAL A 206 -6.62 7.85 23.48
C VAL A 206 -7.72 8.31 24.44
N LEU A 207 -8.97 8.03 24.09
CA LEU A 207 -10.12 8.45 24.89
C LEU A 207 -10.10 7.91 26.34
N PRO A 208 -9.81 6.63 26.61
CA PRO A 208 -9.76 6.10 27.98
C PRO A 208 -8.65 6.71 28.83
N VAL A 209 -7.55 7.16 28.22
CA VAL A 209 -6.37 7.69 28.92
C VAL A 209 -6.48 9.20 29.15
N PHE A 210 -6.90 9.95 28.13
CA PHE A 210 -6.84 11.42 28.12
C PHE A 210 -8.21 12.09 28.24
N GLY A 211 -9.30 11.32 28.20
CA GLY A 211 -10.68 11.84 28.32
C GLY A 211 -11.20 12.49 27.02
N TYR A 212 -12.49 12.93 27.10
CA TYR A 212 -13.22 13.43 25.92
C TYR A 212 -12.64 14.71 25.32
N SER A 213 -12.25 15.66 26.15
CA SER A 213 -11.77 16.98 25.70
C SER A 213 -10.48 16.85 24.88
N ALA A 214 -9.50 16.11 25.40
CA ALA A 214 -8.24 15.88 24.72
C ALA A 214 -8.45 15.04 23.45
N PHE A 215 -9.25 13.97 23.52
CA PHE A 215 -9.56 13.15 22.36
C PHE A 215 -10.25 13.96 21.25
N SER A 216 -11.24 14.79 21.58
CA SER A 216 -11.95 15.64 20.62
C SER A 216 -11.01 16.63 19.91
N LEU A 217 -10.13 17.29 20.69
CA LEU A 217 -9.13 18.21 20.14
C LEU A 217 -8.18 17.48 19.18
N LEU A 218 -7.60 16.36 19.61
CA LEU A 218 -6.67 15.58 18.81
C LEU A 218 -7.33 15.00 17.56
N ALA A 219 -8.57 14.51 17.64
CA ALA A 219 -9.32 14.02 16.51
C ALA A 219 -9.63 15.13 15.50
N GLY A 220 -9.99 16.32 15.96
CA GLY A 220 -10.20 17.50 15.10
C GLY A 220 -8.93 17.91 14.34
N ILE A 221 -7.81 18.04 15.05
CA ILE A 221 -6.51 18.35 14.46
C ILE A 221 -6.12 17.24 13.46
N SER A 222 -6.24 15.98 13.84
CA SER A 222 -5.91 14.84 12.97
C SER A 222 -6.74 14.83 11.72
N LYS A 223 -8.05 15.08 11.79
CA LYS A 223 -8.90 15.15 10.61
C LYS A 223 -8.46 16.26 9.66
N GLY A 224 -8.23 17.47 10.16
CA GLY A 224 -7.78 18.60 9.35
C GLY A 224 -6.44 18.33 8.67
N LEU A 225 -5.47 17.82 9.44
CA LEU A 225 -4.15 17.48 8.92
C LEU A 225 -4.20 16.33 7.91
N HIS A 226 -5.00 15.29 8.16
CA HIS A 226 -5.20 14.16 7.28
C HIS A 226 -5.76 14.59 5.91
N ASN A 227 -6.80 15.41 5.93
CA ASN A 227 -7.42 15.92 4.72
C ASN A 227 -6.47 16.82 3.90
N PHE A 228 -5.66 17.64 4.58
CA PHE A 228 -4.70 18.50 3.88
C PHE A 228 -3.51 17.73 3.31
N VAL A 229 -2.97 16.76 4.06
CA VAL A 229 -1.79 16.00 3.66
C VAL A 229 -2.12 14.89 2.64
N GLY A 230 -3.38 14.40 2.62
CA GLY A 230 -3.82 13.34 1.70
C GLY A 230 -3.56 13.64 0.22
N PRO A 231 -4.00 14.77 -0.34
CA PRO A 231 -3.71 15.19 -1.71
C PRO A 231 -2.20 15.32 -2.00
N VAL A 232 -1.42 15.83 -1.03
CA VAL A 232 0.05 15.95 -1.16
C VAL A 232 0.71 14.58 -1.24
N PHE A 233 0.26 13.62 -0.42
CA PHE A 233 0.71 12.24 -0.47
C PHE A 233 0.37 11.58 -1.82
N SER A 234 -0.84 11.81 -2.34
CA SER A 234 -1.25 11.29 -3.65
C SER A 234 -0.35 11.78 -4.78
N LEU A 235 0.01 13.06 -4.76
CA LEU A 235 0.97 13.62 -5.72
C LEU A 235 2.36 13.01 -5.54
N SER A 236 2.82 12.87 -4.29
CA SER A 236 4.13 12.26 -3.97
C SER A 236 4.25 10.83 -4.45
N ILE A 237 3.18 10.01 -4.31
CA ILE A 237 3.13 8.64 -4.84
C ILE A 237 3.28 8.63 -6.36
N ILE A 238 2.57 9.51 -7.07
CA ILE A 238 2.64 9.59 -8.54
C ILE A 238 4.07 9.93 -8.98
N VAL A 239 4.69 10.92 -8.35
CA VAL A 239 6.08 11.30 -8.66
C VAL A 239 7.05 10.15 -8.37
N THR A 240 6.91 9.51 -7.22
CA THR A 240 7.74 8.36 -6.84
C THR A 240 7.55 7.19 -7.80
N PHE A 241 6.31 6.90 -8.20
CA PHE A 241 6.02 5.88 -9.20
C PHE A 241 6.73 6.16 -10.52
N ILE A 242 6.61 7.37 -11.06
CA ILE A 242 7.23 7.75 -12.34
C ILE A 242 8.75 7.62 -12.30
N LEU A 243 9.39 8.01 -11.20
CA LEU A 243 10.85 7.96 -11.06
C LEU A 243 11.38 6.53 -10.97
N PHE A 244 10.64 5.62 -10.33
CA PHE A 244 11.16 4.29 -10.01
C PHE A 244 10.57 3.14 -10.85
N VAL A 245 9.48 3.36 -11.60
CA VAL A 245 8.78 2.27 -12.31
C VAL A 245 9.69 1.50 -13.26
N LYS A 246 10.59 2.17 -13.98
CA LYS A 246 11.48 1.53 -14.95
C LYS A 246 12.46 0.54 -14.33
N ASP A 247 12.84 0.76 -13.07
CA ASP A 247 13.84 -0.06 -12.37
C ASP A 247 13.17 -1.17 -11.52
N ASN A 248 11.84 -1.19 -11.45
CA ASN A 248 11.07 -2.15 -10.65
C ASN A 248 10.38 -3.24 -11.48
N PHE A 249 10.69 -3.35 -12.78
CA PHE A 249 10.24 -4.50 -13.56
C PHE A 249 10.94 -5.78 -13.12
N PRO A 250 10.27 -6.93 -13.27
CA PRO A 250 10.84 -8.22 -12.91
C PRO A 250 12.14 -8.53 -13.64
N GLU A 251 13.10 -9.03 -12.90
CA GLU A 251 14.41 -9.41 -13.42
C GLU A 251 14.77 -10.86 -13.10
N LYS A 252 15.84 -11.32 -13.77
CA LYS A 252 16.41 -12.63 -13.52
C LYS A 252 16.85 -12.73 -12.05
N GLY A 253 16.37 -13.75 -11.35
CA GLY A 253 16.69 -13.97 -9.94
C GLY A 253 15.58 -13.58 -8.96
N ASP A 254 14.61 -12.74 -9.34
CA ASP A 254 13.53 -12.30 -8.46
C ASP A 254 12.74 -13.47 -7.87
N LEU A 255 12.39 -14.47 -8.68
CA LEU A 255 11.68 -15.66 -8.20
C LEU A 255 12.51 -16.45 -7.18
N LYS A 256 13.82 -16.60 -7.43
CA LYS A 256 14.73 -17.26 -6.48
C LYS A 256 14.85 -16.45 -5.19
N TRP A 257 14.86 -15.13 -5.29
CA TRP A 257 14.88 -14.24 -4.15
C TRP A 257 13.61 -14.38 -3.29
N ILE A 258 12.43 -14.38 -3.91
CA ILE A 258 11.14 -14.55 -3.22
C ILE A 258 11.08 -15.92 -2.53
N THR A 259 11.38 -17.01 -3.25
CA THR A 259 11.28 -18.38 -2.68
C THR A 259 12.26 -18.64 -1.54
N ARG A 260 13.33 -17.86 -1.43
CA ARG A 260 14.33 -17.94 -0.36
C ARG A 260 14.28 -16.78 0.62
N PHE A 261 13.21 -15.96 0.58
CA PHE A 261 13.05 -14.79 1.43
C PHE A 261 14.30 -13.89 1.47
N GLY A 262 14.91 -13.64 0.30
CA GLY A 262 16.10 -12.80 0.21
C GLY A 262 17.35 -13.34 0.92
N GLY A 263 17.30 -14.57 1.40
CA GLY A 263 18.36 -15.12 2.26
C GLY A 263 18.30 -14.65 3.72
N PHE A 264 17.30 -13.84 4.11
CA PHE A 264 17.18 -13.27 5.46
C PHE A 264 17.07 -14.33 6.57
N LEU A 265 16.58 -15.51 6.26
CA LEU A 265 16.47 -16.63 7.19
C LEU A 265 17.77 -17.45 7.28
N SER A 266 18.75 -17.23 6.38
CA SER A 266 20.04 -17.94 6.33
C SER A 266 21.20 -16.98 6.58
N LYS A 267 22.22 -17.41 7.32
CA LYS A 267 23.37 -16.56 7.63
C LYS A 267 24.36 -16.37 6.44
N ASN A 268 24.30 -17.23 5.41
CA ASN A 268 25.34 -17.31 4.37
C ASN A 268 24.77 -17.36 2.93
N GLN A 269 23.53 -16.94 2.69
CA GLN A 269 22.97 -16.95 1.35
C GLN A 269 22.74 -15.52 0.84
N HIS A 270 23.62 -15.10 -0.08
CA HIS A 270 23.40 -13.89 -0.88
C HIS A 270 22.70 -14.30 -2.17
N ILE A 271 21.64 -13.59 -2.50
CA ILE A 271 20.88 -13.82 -3.73
C ILE A 271 21.08 -12.60 -4.61
N PRO A 272 21.73 -12.75 -5.77
CA PRO A 272 21.99 -11.65 -6.68
C PRO A 272 20.72 -10.89 -7.05
N ALA A 273 20.80 -9.57 -7.05
CA ALA A 273 19.71 -8.69 -7.41
C ALA A 273 20.20 -7.51 -8.27
N GLY A 274 19.29 -6.90 -9.04
CA GLY A 274 19.51 -5.66 -9.76
C GLY A 274 19.55 -4.44 -8.83
N ARG A 275 19.24 -3.25 -9.38
CA ARG A 275 19.17 -2.01 -8.59
C ARG A 275 18.17 -2.13 -7.43
N PHE A 276 17.07 -2.86 -7.65
CA PHE A 276 16.08 -3.24 -6.64
C PHE A 276 16.02 -4.77 -6.53
N ASN A 277 15.98 -5.29 -5.32
CA ASN A 277 15.72 -6.70 -5.09
C ASN A 277 14.22 -7.00 -5.16
N ALA A 278 13.87 -8.30 -5.22
CA ALA A 278 12.47 -8.68 -5.38
C ALA A 278 11.56 -8.26 -4.23
N GLY A 279 12.07 -8.12 -3.01
CA GLY A 279 11.32 -7.59 -1.88
C GLY A 279 11.00 -6.09 -2.03
N GLU A 280 11.97 -5.31 -2.50
CA GLU A 280 11.77 -3.89 -2.83
C GLU A 280 10.79 -3.73 -4.00
N LYS A 281 10.85 -4.60 -5.03
CA LYS A 281 9.90 -4.62 -6.14
C LYS A 281 8.49 -5.01 -5.69
N LEU A 282 8.36 -5.97 -4.79
CA LEU A 282 7.07 -6.35 -4.20
C LEU A 282 6.47 -5.18 -3.40
N TRP A 283 7.29 -4.45 -2.65
CA TRP A 283 6.88 -3.25 -1.95
C TRP A 283 6.48 -2.12 -2.91
N PHE A 284 7.22 -1.93 -3.99
CA PHE A 284 6.88 -0.95 -5.02
C PHE A 284 5.53 -1.25 -5.68
N TRP A 285 5.31 -2.49 -6.16
CA TRP A 285 4.07 -2.85 -6.85
C TRP A 285 2.90 -3.05 -5.88
N GLY A 286 3.08 -3.76 -4.79
CA GLY A 286 2.03 -4.04 -3.81
C GLY A 286 1.72 -2.84 -2.92
N GLY A 287 2.74 -2.25 -2.30
CA GLY A 287 2.62 -1.12 -1.39
C GLY A 287 2.36 0.18 -2.12
N LEU A 288 3.39 0.72 -2.76
CA LEU A 288 3.32 2.05 -3.38
C LEU A 288 2.24 2.11 -4.48
N THR A 289 2.20 1.11 -5.39
CA THR A 289 1.31 1.16 -6.56
C THR A 289 -0.11 0.75 -6.19
N VAL A 290 -0.33 -0.52 -5.79
CA VAL A 290 -1.70 -1.03 -5.58
C VAL A 290 -2.36 -0.36 -4.38
N LEU A 291 -1.73 -0.44 -3.20
CA LEU A 291 -2.31 0.19 -2.00
C LEU A 291 -2.32 1.72 -2.14
N GLY A 292 -1.30 2.33 -2.75
CA GLY A 292 -1.26 3.76 -3.01
C GLY A 292 -2.40 4.24 -3.93
N ILE A 293 -2.76 3.50 -4.98
CA ILE A 293 -3.91 3.81 -5.84
C ILE A 293 -5.21 3.72 -5.04
N ILE A 294 -5.40 2.64 -4.27
CA ILE A 294 -6.61 2.46 -3.45
C ILE A 294 -6.73 3.62 -2.44
N MET A 295 -5.65 3.95 -1.75
CA MET A 295 -5.60 5.05 -0.77
C MET A 295 -5.90 6.40 -1.42
N THR A 296 -5.32 6.67 -2.59
CA THR A 296 -5.53 7.92 -3.32
C THR A 296 -6.99 8.06 -3.76
N ILE A 297 -7.54 7.05 -4.45
CA ILE A 297 -8.92 7.11 -4.96
C ILE A 297 -9.92 7.22 -3.81
N THR A 298 -9.82 6.34 -2.82
CA THR A 298 -10.75 6.34 -1.69
C THR A 298 -10.58 7.57 -0.80
N GLY A 299 -9.35 8.04 -0.60
CA GLY A 299 -9.05 9.24 0.16
C GLY A 299 -9.65 10.49 -0.49
N LEU A 300 -9.49 10.67 -1.80
CA LEU A 300 -10.09 11.80 -2.53
C LEU A 300 -11.62 11.74 -2.52
N ILE A 301 -12.23 10.56 -2.65
CA ILE A 301 -13.69 10.41 -2.52
C ILE A 301 -14.16 10.88 -1.13
N LEU A 302 -13.42 10.53 -0.07
CA LEU A 302 -13.77 10.88 1.31
C LEU A 302 -13.51 12.34 1.65
N ASP A 303 -12.49 12.94 1.03
CA ASP A 303 -12.10 14.32 1.29
C ASP A 303 -12.93 15.35 0.51
N PHE A 304 -13.45 14.95 -0.66
CA PHE A 304 -14.24 15.82 -1.54
C PHE A 304 -15.66 15.28 -1.75
N PRO A 305 -16.57 15.37 -0.75
CA PRO A 305 -17.94 14.82 -0.83
C PRO A 305 -18.92 15.62 -1.70
N ASN A 306 -18.43 16.59 -2.45
CA ASN A 306 -19.20 17.56 -3.25
C ASN A 306 -19.42 17.13 -4.73
N PHE A 307 -19.08 15.89 -5.10
CA PHE A 307 -19.33 15.33 -6.42
C PHE A 307 -20.56 14.39 -6.42
N GLU A 308 -21.61 14.74 -5.68
CA GLU A 308 -22.86 14.00 -5.63
C GLU A 308 -22.74 12.56 -5.08
N GLN A 309 -21.68 12.27 -4.30
CA GLN A 309 -21.50 10.96 -3.67
C GLN A 309 -22.66 10.67 -2.69
N THR A 310 -23.22 9.48 -2.79
CA THR A 310 -24.18 8.99 -1.81
C THR A 310 -23.51 8.57 -0.52
N ARG A 311 -24.23 8.52 0.59
CA ARG A 311 -23.70 8.03 1.87
C ARG A 311 -23.17 6.60 1.76
N GLY A 312 -23.81 5.72 0.99
CA GLY A 312 -23.36 4.36 0.75
C GLY A 312 -22.01 4.29 0.03
N GLN A 313 -21.79 5.15 -0.98
CA GLN A 313 -20.49 5.26 -1.66
C GLN A 313 -19.38 5.76 -0.72
N MET A 314 -19.69 6.73 0.13
CA MET A 314 -18.76 7.23 1.15
C MET A 314 -18.38 6.13 2.18
N GLN A 315 -19.37 5.34 2.59
CA GLN A 315 -19.15 4.20 3.50
C GLN A 315 -18.29 3.10 2.87
N LEU A 316 -18.53 2.80 1.58
CA LEU A 316 -17.73 1.85 0.82
C LEU A 316 -16.28 2.35 0.66
N ALA A 317 -16.10 3.61 0.26
CA ALA A 317 -14.79 4.25 0.15
C ALA A 317 -14.05 4.21 1.50
N TRP A 318 -14.74 4.52 2.61
CA TRP A 318 -14.17 4.43 3.94
C TRP A 318 -13.69 3.02 4.29
N THR A 319 -14.49 2.00 3.94
CA THR A 319 -14.15 0.60 4.24
C THR A 319 -12.86 0.18 3.54
N TRP A 320 -12.77 0.47 2.24
CA TRP A 320 -11.54 0.16 1.47
C TRP A 320 -10.35 0.98 1.91
N HIS A 321 -10.56 2.26 2.24
CA HIS A 321 -9.52 3.13 2.76
C HIS A 321 -8.94 2.58 4.06
N ALA A 322 -9.79 2.19 5.00
CA ALA A 322 -9.36 1.65 6.29
C ALA A 322 -8.62 0.30 6.16
N ILE A 323 -9.14 -0.62 5.32
CA ILE A 323 -8.48 -1.92 5.07
C ILE A 323 -7.12 -1.70 4.40
N ALA A 324 -7.07 -0.89 3.34
CA ALA A 324 -5.83 -0.59 2.64
C ALA A 324 -4.82 0.14 3.54
N ALA A 325 -5.28 1.06 4.40
CA ALA A 325 -4.44 1.75 5.37
C ALA A 325 -3.76 0.78 6.35
N VAL A 326 -4.51 -0.18 6.92
CA VAL A 326 -3.94 -1.20 7.81
C VAL A 326 -2.87 -2.01 7.08
N LEU A 327 -3.14 -2.50 5.87
CA LEU A 327 -2.19 -3.26 5.07
C LEU A 327 -0.95 -2.43 4.69
N PHE A 328 -1.15 -1.16 4.35
CA PHE A 328 -0.06 -0.25 4.00
C PHE A 328 0.84 0.03 5.20
N VAL A 329 0.26 0.28 6.37
CA VAL A 329 1.02 0.48 7.61
C VAL A 329 1.80 -0.78 7.99
N MET A 330 1.19 -1.98 7.87
CA MET A 330 1.90 -3.24 8.12
C MET A 330 3.10 -3.41 7.19
N GLY A 331 2.92 -3.18 5.88
CA GLY A 331 4.02 -3.25 4.92
C GLY A 331 5.10 -2.21 5.20
N ALA A 332 4.70 -0.97 5.54
CA ALA A 332 5.62 0.09 5.90
C ALA A 332 6.42 -0.21 7.17
N MET A 333 5.84 -0.88 8.17
CA MET A 333 6.60 -1.33 9.37
C MET A 333 7.75 -2.24 8.97
N GLY A 334 7.52 -3.20 8.08
CA GLY A 334 8.56 -4.08 7.54
C GLY A 334 9.59 -3.32 6.72
N HIS A 335 9.15 -2.45 5.83
CA HIS A 335 10.00 -1.60 4.99
C HIS A 335 10.91 -0.68 5.83
N ILE A 336 10.34 0.03 6.79
CA ILE A 336 11.11 0.91 7.70
C ILE A 336 12.11 0.10 8.51
N TYR A 337 11.69 -1.05 9.05
CA TYR A 337 12.58 -1.92 9.82
C TYR A 337 13.79 -2.36 8.99
N ILE A 338 13.59 -2.93 7.81
CA ILE A 338 14.70 -3.40 6.96
C ILE A 338 15.56 -2.22 6.49
N GLY A 339 14.96 -1.10 6.12
CA GLY A 339 15.68 0.10 5.65
C GLY A 339 16.43 0.86 6.74
N THR A 340 16.23 0.53 8.04
CA THR A 340 16.89 1.24 9.15
C THR A 340 17.71 0.29 10.05
N LEU A 341 17.02 -0.52 10.85
CA LEU A 341 17.62 -1.38 11.87
C LEU A 341 17.99 -2.77 11.34
N GLY A 342 17.22 -3.26 10.37
CA GLY A 342 17.29 -4.65 9.92
C GLY A 342 18.49 -4.98 9.05
N MET A 343 19.03 -4.01 8.30
CA MET A 343 20.14 -4.23 7.37
C MET A 343 21.20 -3.13 7.50
N GLU A 344 22.45 -3.54 7.75
CA GLU A 344 23.60 -2.64 7.82
C GLU A 344 23.81 -1.91 6.48
N GLY A 345 24.00 -0.59 6.53
CA GLY A 345 24.27 0.24 5.36
C GLY A 345 23.04 0.65 4.53
N ALA A 346 21.88 -0.01 4.70
CA ALA A 346 20.68 0.27 3.89
C ALA A 346 20.18 1.71 4.03
N TYR A 347 20.16 2.25 5.26
CA TYR A 347 19.71 3.61 5.54
C TYR A 347 20.52 4.68 4.80
N GLY A 348 21.83 4.45 4.62
CA GLY A 348 22.74 5.35 3.89
C GLY A 348 22.25 5.67 2.50
N ALA A 349 21.69 4.68 1.78
CA ALA A 349 21.17 4.83 0.43
C ALA A 349 20.12 5.95 0.31
N MET A 350 19.17 6.03 1.25
CA MET A 350 18.14 7.07 1.24
C MET A 350 18.55 8.34 2.00
N ARG A 351 19.44 8.24 2.97
CA ARG A 351 19.94 9.42 3.71
C ARG A 351 20.90 10.26 2.88
N THR A 352 21.95 9.65 2.33
CA THR A 352 23.04 10.32 1.64
C THR A 352 23.02 10.11 0.12
N GLY A 353 22.33 9.10 -0.36
CA GLY A 353 22.28 8.70 -1.76
C GLY A 353 23.33 7.68 -2.15
N VAL A 354 24.29 7.39 -1.26
CA VAL A 354 25.44 6.53 -1.55
C VAL A 354 25.47 5.29 -0.68
N VAL A 355 26.07 4.22 -1.20
CA VAL A 355 26.33 2.97 -0.49
C VAL A 355 27.79 2.58 -0.67
N ASP A 356 28.32 1.79 0.25
CA ASP A 356 29.68 1.21 0.10
C ASP A 356 29.72 0.17 -1.03
N GLU A 357 30.84 0.04 -1.72
CA GLU A 357 31.05 -0.94 -2.78
C GLU A 357 30.84 -2.38 -2.30
N ALA A 358 31.25 -2.72 -1.09
CA ALA A 358 31.00 -4.02 -0.49
C ALA A 358 29.52 -4.30 -0.32
N TRP A 359 28.75 -3.31 0.12
CA TRP A 359 27.30 -3.39 0.25
C TRP A 359 26.61 -3.61 -1.10
N ALA A 360 27.02 -2.84 -2.11
CA ALA A 360 26.46 -2.97 -3.47
C ALA A 360 26.73 -4.36 -4.06
N ARG A 361 27.96 -4.87 -3.88
CA ARG A 361 28.36 -6.20 -4.35
C ARG A 361 27.60 -7.32 -3.65
N GLU A 362 27.33 -7.19 -2.34
CA GLU A 362 26.69 -8.22 -1.55
C GLU A 362 25.18 -8.27 -1.77
N HIS A 363 24.50 -7.12 -1.82
CA HIS A 363 23.05 -7.06 -1.87
C HIS A 363 22.46 -6.80 -3.26
N HIS A 364 23.26 -6.22 -4.18
CA HIS A 364 22.85 -5.83 -5.52
C HIS A 364 23.89 -6.18 -6.58
N GLU A 365 24.32 -7.43 -6.60
CA GLU A 365 25.44 -7.93 -7.42
C GLU A 365 25.28 -7.60 -8.91
N TYR A 366 24.08 -7.81 -9.51
CA TYR A 366 23.86 -7.51 -10.92
C TYR A 366 23.98 -6.01 -11.23
N TRP A 367 23.47 -5.17 -10.35
CA TRP A 367 23.62 -3.72 -10.48
C TRP A 367 25.10 -3.29 -10.34
N TYR A 368 25.83 -3.90 -9.40
CA TYR A 368 27.27 -3.65 -9.24
C TYR A 368 28.08 -4.11 -10.45
N GLU A 369 27.76 -5.26 -11.05
CA GLU A 369 28.39 -5.73 -12.28
C GLU A 369 28.10 -4.82 -13.48
N ASP A 370 26.88 -4.26 -13.58
CA ASP A 370 26.52 -3.29 -14.60
C ASP A 370 27.34 -2.00 -14.47
N LEU A 371 27.55 -1.54 -13.25
CA LEU A 371 28.42 -0.39 -12.97
C LEU A 371 29.87 -0.68 -13.37
N LYS A 372 30.39 -1.84 -12.98
CA LYS A 372 31.78 -2.26 -13.27
C LYS A 372 32.01 -2.44 -14.78
N ALA A 373 31.02 -2.93 -15.49
CA ALA A 373 31.07 -3.11 -16.94
C ALA A 373 30.83 -1.81 -17.74
N GLY A 374 30.68 -0.66 -17.08
CA GLY A 374 30.41 0.62 -17.74
C GLY A 374 29.01 0.74 -18.38
N ARG A 375 28.09 -0.19 -18.06
CA ARG A 375 26.69 -0.10 -18.51
C ARG A 375 25.90 0.97 -17.77
N ILE A 376 26.39 1.34 -16.61
CA ILE A 376 25.91 2.49 -15.80
C ILE A 376 27.06 3.51 -15.73
N PRO A 377 26.80 4.82 -15.81
CA PRO A 377 27.84 5.84 -15.76
C PRO A 377 28.74 5.70 -14.53
N SER A 378 30.05 5.66 -14.74
CA SER A 378 31.08 5.50 -13.70
C SER A 378 31.33 6.76 -12.88
N ASP A 379 30.88 7.92 -13.35
CA ASP A 379 30.89 9.20 -12.64
C ASP A 379 30.08 9.18 -11.34
N ARG A 380 29.18 8.19 -11.19
CA ARG A 380 28.43 7.92 -9.97
C ARG A 380 29.24 7.21 -8.86
N ALA A 381 30.48 6.82 -9.12
CA ALA A 381 31.34 6.16 -8.15
C ALA A 381 32.50 7.07 -7.72
N SER A 382 32.71 7.22 -6.40
CA SER A 382 33.89 7.89 -5.88
C SER A 382 35.16 7.08 -6.21
N PRO A 383 36.32 7.73 -6.41
CA PRO A 383 37.61 7.04 -6.57
C PRO A 383 37.87 6.07 -5.43
N ARG A 384 38.57 4.96 -5.72
CA ARG A 384 39.05 4.08 -4.67
C ARG A 384 40.06 4.82 -3.79
N PRO A 385 40.14 4.51 -2.50
CA PRO A 385 41.16 5.08 -1.63
C PRO A 385 42.58 4.91 -2.19
N SER A 386 42.87 3.78 -2.87
CA SER A 386 44.12 3.49 -3.57
C SER A 386 44.38 4.35 -4.80
N ASP A 387 43.34 4.93 -5.40
CA ASP A 387 43.43 5.69 -6.63
C ASP A 387 43.59 7.21 -6.38
N ARG A 388 43.63 7.63 -5.11
CA ARG A 388 43.91 9.02 -4.74
C ARG A 388 45.38 9.34 -4.90
N PRO A 389 45.78 10.30 -5.75
CA PRO A 389 47.15 10.68 -5.90
C PRO A 389 47.64 11.25 -4.55
N GLY A 390 48.59 10.55 -3.90
CA GLY A 390 49.40 11.08 -2.84
C GLY A 390 48.70 11.41 -1.52
N GLY A 391 47.88 10.53 -0.99
CA GLY A 391 47.40 10.63 0.39
C GLY A 391 48.51 10.19 1.36
N GLN A 392 49.18 11.13 1.97
CA GLN A 392 50.11 10.90 3.07
C GLN A 392 49.45 10.02 4.13
N GLN A 393 50.05 8.88 4.37
CA GLN A 393 49.87 8.10 5.58
C GLN A 393 50.33 8.98 6.76
N HIS A 394 49.39 9.60 7.45
CA HIS A 394 49.64 10.08 8.79
C HIS A 394 49.46 8.90 9.74
N ALA A 395 50.58 8.46 10.29
CA ALA A 395 50.73 7.48 11.36
C ALA A 395 50.00 7.91 12.63
#